data_951a50fa46c721cf92d66c95bf57c3e3
#
_entry.id   951a50fa46c721cf92d66c95bf57c3e3
#
_cell.length_a   1.000
_cell.length_b   1.000
_cell.length_c   1.000
_cell.angle_alpha   90.00
_cell.angle_beta   90.00
_cell.angle_gamma   90.00
#
_symmetry.space_group_name_H-M   'P 1'
#
loop_
_entity.id
_entity.type
_entity.pdbx_description
1 polymer ?
#
loop_
_entity_poly.entity_id
_entity_poly.type
_entity_poly.pdbx_seq_one_letter_code
_entity_poly.pdbx_strand_id
1 'polypeptide(L)'
;MRSTDVISEPPALPGVRRRFVTARGVRFHVTEAGPADGRPVVVLHGWPQHHYTYRHLLTDPPPGLRIIAPDLPGYGWSGPPPHRWAKEDVARDVLALLDELDVRRALLIGHDWGGYVGFLMVLGDPGRFDGYLPLNIAHPWQTARTMAPHFWRFLLYQPLVAGPGVPLQRHTRFLERVFRLGVTRGEEFTPEVIRTYTDRFRDPVTARAATDTYRTFLLREVPANRRPERRRSTVPIRALFGTDDGAIHRSLAAAETARADDYTVEYVSGCGHFIPEERPDLVRARLLDLAAATTPGRSGRETGSGNA
;
A
#
# COMPACT_ATOMS: atom_id res chain seq x y z
N MET A 1 -28.17 -13.97 -14.66
CA MET A 1 -28.27 -12.49 -14.56
C MET A 1 -27.18 -12.03 -13.61
N ARG A 2 -26.21 -11.24 -14.07
CA ARG A 2 -25.25 -10.61 -13.16
C ARG A 2 -25.89 -9.34 -12.63
N SER A 3 -25.96 -9.17 -11.31
CA SER A 3 -26.33 -7.90 -10.71
C SER A 3 -25.42 -6.82 -11.27
N THR A 4 -26.00 -5.74 -11.79
CA THR A 4 -25.30 -4.55 -12.28
C THR A 4 -25.03 -3.58 -11.14
N ASP A 5 -25.37 -3.96 -9.91
CA ASP A 5 -25.34 -3.07 -8.76
C ASP A 5 -23.92 -2.89 -8.27
N VAL A 6 -23.47 -1.65 -8.21
CA VAL A 6 -22.22 -1.24 -7.54
C VAL A 6 -22.44 -1.43 -6.04
N ILE A 7 -21.47 -2.04 -5.35
CA ILE A 7 -21.52 -2.09 -3.88
C ILE A 7 -21.53 -0.65 -3.36
N SER A 8 -22.67 -0.23 -2.81
CA SER A 8 -22.87 1.14 -2.34
C SER A 8 -22.21 1.40 -0.98
N GLU A 9 -22.13 0.38 -0.15
CA GLU A 9 -21.57 0.48 1.21
C GLU A 9 -20.31 -0.35 1.38
N PRO A 10 -19.36 0.12 2.21
CA PRO A 10 -18.18 -0.65 2.56
C PRO A 10 -18.55 -1.96 3.27
N PRO A 11 -17.79 -3.06 3.06
CA PRO A 11 -18.00 -4.32 3.75
C PRO A 11 -18.01 -4.14 5.27
N ALA A 12 -19.00 -4.71 5.95
CA ALA A 12 -19.08 -4.64 7.41
C ALA A 12 -17.89 -5.41 8.04
N LEU A 13 -17.19 -4.74 8.93
CA LEU A 13 -16.11 -5.33 9.74
C LEU A 13 -16.41 -5.09 11.22
N PRO A 14 -16.43 -6.13 12.08
CA PRO A 14 -16.68 -5.99 13.50
C PRO A 14 -15.65 -5.07 14.19
N GLY A 15 -16.11 -4.24 15.12
CA GLY A 15 -15.23 -3.37 15.94
C GLY A 15 -14.57 -2.21 15.19
N VAL A 16 -14.92 -2.00 13.93
CA VAL A 16 -14.30 -1.00 13.05
C VAL A 16 -15.13 0.28 13.01
N ARG A 17 -14.46 1.41 13.14
CA ARG A 17 -15.04 2.75 12.96
C ARG A 17 -14.79 3.24 11.55
N ARG A 18 -15.75 3.98 10.98
CA ARG A 18 -15.64 4.54 9.63
C ARG A 18 -16.03 6.01 9.65
N ARG A 19 -15.32 6.79 8.86
CA ARG A 19 -15.66 8.20 8.64
C ARG A 19 -15.19 8.68 7.29
N PHE A 20 -15.73 9.81 6.86
CA PHE A 20 -15.22 10.55 5.74
C PHE A 20 -14.48 11.78 6.24
N VAL A 21 -13.30 12.02 5.68
CA VAL A 21 -12.45 13.19 6.00
C VAL A 21 -12.04 13.84 4.70
N THR A 22 -12.14 15.16 4.62
CA THR A 22 -11.73 15.90 3.43
C THR A 22 -10.36 16.53 3.67
N ALA A 23 -9.38 16.19 2.82
CA ALA A 23 -8.04 16.75 2.84
C ALA A 23 -7.60 17.08 1.41
N ARG A 24 -7.02 18.24 1.17
CA ARG A 24 -6.60 18.74 -0.15
C ARG A 24 -7.64 18.54 -1.28
N GLY A 25 -8.92 18.68 -0.96
CA GLY A 25 -10.02 18.49 -1.90
C GLY A 25 -10.40 17.04 -2.22
N VAL A 26 -9.76 16.06 -1.60
CA VAL A 26 -10.14 14.65 -1.64
C VAL A 26 -11.03 14.33 -0.45
N ARG A 27 -12.20 13.74 -0.70
CA ARG A 27 -13.05 13.16 0.36
C ARG A 27 -12.62 11.71 0.59
N PHE A 28 -11.77 11.50 1.58
CA PHE A 28 -11.30 10.17 1.95
C PHE A 28 -12.35 9.39 2.74
N HIS A 29 -12.54 8.12 2.40
CA HIS A 29 -13.13 7.12 3.27
C HIS A 29 -12.00 6.55 4.14
N VAL A 30 -12.18 6.62 5.45
CA VAL A 30 -11.19 6.16 6.44
C VAL A 30 -11.82 5.11 7.34
N THR A 31 -11.16 3.98 7.43
CA THR A 31 -11.53 2.86 8.30
C THR A 31 -10.51 2.75 9.42
N GLU A 32 -10.97 2.70 10.68
CA GLU A 32 -10.10 2.68 11.85
C GLU A 32 -10.46 1.55 12.81
N ALA A 33 -9.45 0.95 13.44
CA ALA A 33 -9.61 -0.07 14.47
C ALA A 33 -8.57 0.10 15.60
N GLY A 34 -8.83 -0.51 16.75
CA GLY A 34 -7.99 -0.36 17.94
C GLY A 34 -8.34 0.86 18.80
N PRO A 35 -7.61 1.09 19.90
CA PRO A 35 -7.85 2.20 20.81
C PRO A 35 -7.58 3.55 20.13
N ALA A 36 -8.40 4.57 20.44
CA ALA A 36 -8.29 5.88 19.80
C ALA A 36 -6.97 6.60 20.14
N ASP A 37 -6.43 6.35 21.31
CA ASP A 37 -5.17 6.85 21.85
C ASP A 37 -3.98 5.90 21.57
N GLY A 38 -4.21 4.78 20.86
CA GLY A 38 -3.17 3.85 20.46
C GLY A 38 -2.16 4.47 19.51
N ARG A 39 -0.95 3.88 19.47
CA ARG A 39 0.10 4.30 18.53
C ARG A 39 -0.40 4.16 17.09
N PRO A 40 -0.38 5.23 16.28
CA PRO A 40 -0.94 5.18 14.93
C PRO A 40 -0.14 4.27 13.99
N VAL A 41 -0.87 3.47 13.20
CA VAL A 41 -0.35 2.67 12.10
C VAL A 41 -1.20 3.00 10.87
N VAL A 42 -0.60 3.64 9.89
CA VAL A 42 -1.27 3.93 8.60
C VAL A 42 -1.03 2.78 7.66
N VAL A 43 -2.10 2.26 7.07
CA VAL A 43 -2.01 1.13 6.13
C VAL A 43 -2.59 1.51 4.77
N LEU A 44 -1.78 1.44 3.71
CA LEU A 44 -2.12 1.89 2.35
C LEU A 44 -2.23 0.69 1.41
N HIS A 45 -3.38 0.53 0.80
CA HIS A 45 -3.66 -0.52 -0.18
C HIS A 45 -3.13 -0.17 -1.58
N GLY A 46 -3.13 -1.15 -2.49
CA GLY A 46 -2.81 -0.96 -3.90
C GLY A 46 -3.97 -1.31 -4.85
N TRP A 47 -3.65 -1.47 -6.12
CA TRP A 47 -4.59 -1.90 -7.14
C TRP A 47 -4.63 -3.44 -7.24
N PRO A 48 -5.79 -4.07 -7.43
CA PRO A 48 -7.13 -3.50 -7.56
C PRO A 48 -7.94 -3.61 -6.24
N GLN A 49 -7.35 -3.20 -5.13
CA GLN A 49 -7.91 -3.36 -3.80
C GLN A 49 -8.37 -2.04 -3.18
N HIS A 50 -8.81 -2.08 -1.92
CA HIS A 50 -9.15 -0.98 -1.03
C HIS A 50 -8.88 -1.40 0.44
N HIS A 51 -9.25 -0.60 1.45
CA HIS A 51 -8.97 -0.88 2.88
C HIS A 51 -9.24 -2.31 3.33
N TYR A 52 -10.15 -3.03 2.68
CA TYR A 52 -10.53 -4.40 3.04
C TYR A 52 -9.37 -5.42 2.94
N THR A 53 -8.33 -5.11 2.18
CA THR A 53 -7.10 -5.92 2.13
C THR A 53 -6.43 -6.06 3.50
N TYR A 54 -6.69 -5.10 4.39
CA TYR A 54 -6.20 -5.11 5.77
C TYR A 54 -7.25 -5.58 6.79
N ARG A 55 -8.31 -6.31 6.34
CA ARG A 55 -9.41 -6.74 7.22
C ARG A 55 -8.93 -7.51 8.44
N HIS A 56 -7.88 -8.33 8.31
CA HIS A 56 -7.33 -9.09 9.43
C HIS A 56 -6.71 -8.19 10.51
N LEU A 57 -5.98 -7.13 10.13
CA LEU A 57 -5.48 -6.13 11.06
C LEU A 57 -6.60 -5.23 11.63
N LEU A 58 -7.66 -5.00 10.86
CA LEU A 58 -8.79 -4.16 11.27
C LEU A 58 -9.71 -4.89 12.23
N THR A 59 -9.95 -6.19 12.05
CA THR A 59 -10.84 -6.97 12.92
C THR A 59 -10.15 -7.47 14.20
N ASP A 60 -8.82 -7.62 14.15
CA ASP A 60 -8.00 -8.00 15.30
C ASP A 60 -6.75 -7.09 15.39
N PRO A 61 -6.93 -5.81 15.74
CA PRO A 61 -5.82 -4.87 15.84
C PRO A 61 -4.85 -5.29 16.95
N PRO A 62 -3.51 -5.20 16.72
CA PRO A 62 -2.55 -5.48 17.77
C PRO A 62 -2.74 -4.57 18.98
N PRO A 63 -2.58 -5.08 20.22
CA PRO A 63 -2.77 -4.29 21.42
C PRO A 63 -1.96 -2.99 21.42
N GLY A 64 -2.60 -1.88 21.80
CA GLY A 64 -1.96 -0.57 21.87
C GLY A 64 -1.72 0.12 20.53
N LEU A 65 -2.08 -0.51 19.40
CA LEU A 65 -1.98 0.09 18.08
C LEU A 65 -3.35 0.56 17.56
N ARG A 66 -3.36 1.74 16.94
CA ARG A 66 -4.51 2.30 16.20
C ARG A 66 -4.26 2.14 14.72
N ILE A 67 -4.98 1.22 14.07
CA ILE A 67 -4.90 1.00 12.63
C ILE A 67 -5.75 2.03 11.91
N ILE A 68 -5.18 2.70 10.93
CA ILE A 68 -5.82 3.74 10.09
C ILE A 68 -5.66 3.32 8.64
N ALA A 69 -6.75 2.88 8.02
CA ALA A 69 -6.79 2.35 6.67
C ALA A 69 -7.66 3.26 5.77
N PRO A 70 -7.09 4.31 5.17
CA PRO A 70 -7.80 5.09 4.18
C PRO A 70 -7.92 4.31 2.85
N ASP A 71 -9.02 4.50 2.14
CA ASP A 71 -9.05 4.21 0.72
C ASP A 71 -8.28 5.31 -0.01
N LEU A 72 -7.36 4.95 -0.88
CA LEU A 72 -6.59 5.91 -1.68
C LEU A 72 -7.53 6.74 -2.59
N PRO A 73 -7.13 7.96 -3.01
CA PRO A 73 -7.98 8.82 -3.83
C PRO A 73 -8.58 8.09 -5.03
N GLY A 74 -9.91 8.12 -5.15
CA GLY A 74 -10.69 7.47 -6.21
C GLY A 74 -10.83 5.94 -6.12
N TYR A 75 -10.23 5.31 -5.12
CA TYR A 75 -10.41 3.88 -4.83
C TYR A 75 -11.41 3.68 -3.71
N GLY A 76 -11.93 2.46 -3.60
CA GLY A 76 -12.90 2.11 -2.57
C GLY A 76 -14.06 3.10 -2.54
N TRP A 77 -14.22 3.81 -1.45
CA TRP A 77 -15.28 4.81 -1.23
C TRP A 77 -14.72 6.24 -1.14
N SER A 78 -13.43 6.42 -1.40
CA SER A 78 -12.82 7.75 -1.50
C SER A 78 -13.17 8.44 -2.83
N GLY A 79 -13.38 9.75 -2.76
CA GLY A 79 -13.58 10.58 -3.94
C GLY A 79 -12.32 10.72 -4.80
N PRO A 80 -12.48 11.11 -6.08
CA PRO A 80 -11.34 11.38 -6.95
C PRO A 80 -10.60 12.64 -6.48
N PRO A 81 -9.27 12.72 -6.74
CA PRO A 81 -8.52 13.94 -6.44
C PRO A 81 -8.87 15.05 -7.45
N PRO A 82 -8.76 16.33 -7.06
CA PRO A 82 -8.95 17.47 -7.96
C PRO A 82 -7.77 17.70 -8.91
N HIS A 83 -6.70 16.94 -8.76
CA HIS A 83 -5.48 17.01 -9.55
C HIS A 83 -5.23 15.69 -10.30
N ARG A 84 -4.06 15.59 -10.95
CA ARG A 84 -3.67 14.37 -11.66
C ARG A 84 -3.18 13.29 -10.67
N TRP A 85 -3.23 12.05 -11.11
CA TRP A 85 -2.90 10.85 -10.33
C TRP A 85 -1.39 10.60 -10.18
N ALA A 86 -0.58 11.65 -10.08
CA ALA A 86 0.84 11.51 -9.79
C ALA A 86 1.03 11.02 -8.35
N LYS A 87 1.90 10.02 -8.14
CA LYS A 87 2.07 9.38 -6.82
C LYS A 87 2.62 10.34 -5.78
N GLU A 88 3.41 11.34 -6.20
CA GLU A 88 3.82 12.45 -5.32
C GLU A 88 2.63 13.29 -4.83
N ASP A 89 1.62 13.50 -5.67
CA ASP A 89 0.42 14.23 -5.25
C ASP A 89 -0.44 13.38 -4.32
N VAL A 90 -0.60 12.08 -4.63
CA VAL A 90 -1.28 11.13 -3.74
C VAL A 90 -0.58 11.04 -2.37
N ALA A 91 0.75 11.04 -2.34
CA ALA A 91 1.52 11.06 -1.09
C ALA A 91 1.21 12.32 -0.26
N ARG A 92 1.15 13.50 -0.90
CA ARG A 92 0.77 14.77 -0.24
C ARG A 92 -0.68 14.75 0.24
N ASP A 93 -1.60 14.12 -0.50
CA ASP A 93 -2.99 13.97 -0.09
C ASP A 93 -3.12 13.14 1.18
N VAL A 94 -2.39 12.02 1.25
CA VAL A 94 -2.39 11.16 2.45
C VAL A 94 -1.72 11.87 3.62
N LEU A 95 -0.62 12.60 3.43
CA LEU A 95 0.01 13.40 4.49
C LEU A 95 -0.97 14.46 5.03
N ALA A 96 -1.68 15.17 4.15
CA ALA A 96 -2.71 16.12 4.58
C ALA A 96 -3.89 15.45 5.30
N LEU A 97 -4.27 14.22 4.88
CA LEU A 97 -5.26 13.43 5.63
C LEU A 97 -4.76 13.14 7.05
N LEU A 98 -3.47 12.81 7.23
CA LEU A 98 -2.91 12.58 8.56
C LEU A 98 -2.95 13.84 9.43
N ASP A 99 -2.80 15.03 8.85
CA ASP A 99 -2.96 16.31 9.55
C ASP A 99 -4.40 16.49 10.04
N GLU A 100 -5.40 16.24 9.19
CA GLU A 100 -6.83 16.30 9.54
C GLU A 100 -7.25 15.24 10.58
N LEU A 101 -6.45 14.18 10.74
CA LEU A 101 -6.65 13.11 11.71
C LEU A 101 -5.88 13.33 13.02
N ASP A 102 -5.15 14.47 13.16
CA ASP A 102 -4.21 14.74 14.26
C ASP A 102 -3.12 13.66 14.42
N VAL A 103 -2.75 12.98 13.34
CA VAL A 103 -1.71 11.96 13.34
C VAL A 103 -0.37 12.62 13.02
N ARG A 104 0.37 13.03 14.02
CA ARG A 104 1.66 13.70 13.85
C ARG A 104 2.78 12.74 13.47
N ARG A 105 2.73 11.50 13.99
CA ARG A 105 3.73 10.48 13.74
C ARG A 105 3.09 9.09 13.77
N ALA A 106 3.51 8.19 12.88
CA ALA A 106 2.92 6.87 12.72
C ALA A 106 3.95 5.82 12.27
N LEU A 107 3.62 4.54 12.45
CA LEU A 107 4.15 3.46 11.63
C LEU A 107 3.40 3.45 10.28
N LEU A 108 4.07 3.04 9.23
CA LEU A 108 3.48 2.97 7.89
C LEU A 108 3.58 1.54 7.34
N ILE A 109 2.49 1.05 6.78
CA ILE A 109 2.46 -0.16 5.94
C ILE A 109 1.94 0.25 4.57
N GLY A 110 2.50 -0.27 3.49
CA GLY A 110 1.99 0.00 2.16
C GLY A 110 2.15 -1.18 1.22
N HIS A 111 1.09 -1.54 0.52
CA HIS A 111 1.08 -2.62 -0.45
C HIS A 111 0.93 -2.07 -1.87
N ASP A 112 1.67 -2.62 -2.84
CA ASP A 112 1.60 -2.25 -4.27
C ASP A 112 1.69 -0.71 -4.46
N TRP A 113 0.72 -0.03 -5.12
CA TRP A 113 0.75 1.42 -5.26
C TRP A 113 0.75 2.16 -3.92
N GLY A 114 0.06 1.64 -2.90
CA GLY A 114 0.13 2.18 -1.54
C GLY A 114 1.54 2.05 -0.95
N GLY A 115 2.27 1.01 -1.32
CA GLY A 115 3.68 0.86 -0.97
C GLY A 115 4.57 1.88 -1.68
N TYR A 116 4.34 2.13 -2.97
CA TYR A 116 5.10 3.17 -3.67
C TYR A 116 4.82 4.57 -3.13
N VAL A 117 3.55 4.88 -2.88
CA VAL A 117 3.14 6.13 -2.22
C VAL A 117 3.80 6.25 -0.83
N GLY A 118 3.84 5.15 -0.07
CA GLY A 118 4.51 5.09 1.24
C GLY A 118 6.00 5.42 1.15
N PHE A 119 6.73 4.92 0.15
CA PHE A 119 8.12 5.35 -0.09
C PHE A 119 8.22 6.85 -0.31
N LEU A 120 7.35 7.44 -1.13
CA LEU A 120 7.38 8.89 -1.39
C LEU A 120 7.05 9.71 -0.15
N MET A 121 6.18 9.20 0.72
CA MET A 121 5.85 9.84 2.01
C MET A 121 7.06 9.84 2.94
N VAL A 122 7.73 8.70 3.15
CA VAL A 122 8.90 8.62 4.04
C VAL A 122 10.12 9.37 3.50
N LEU A 123 10.23 9.52 2.19
CA LEU A 123 11.27 10.31 1.54
C LEU A 123 10.98 11.81 1.54
N GLY A 124 9.70 12.17 1.52
CA GLY A 124 9.25 13.57 1.50
C GLY A 124 9.19 14.20 2.88
N ASP A 125 8.74 13.44 3.88
CA ASP A 125 8.58 13.90 5.26
C ASP A 125 8.93 12.77 6.27
N PRO A 126 10.23 12.45 6.41
CA PRO A 126 10.68 11.34 7.26
C PRO A 126 10.32 11.53 8.74
N GLY A 127 10.16 12.77 9.21
CA GLY A 127 9.79 13.09 10.59
C GLY A 127 8.40 12.57 11.00
N ARG A 128 7.55 12.25 10.03
CA ARG A 128 6.20 11.74 10.25
C ARG A 128 6.14 10.22 10.50
N PHE A 129 7.25 9.51 10.34
CA PHE A 129 7.24 8.04 10.39
C PHE A 129 8.32 7.49 11.32
N ASP A 130 7.89 6.56 12.20
CA ASP A 130 8.81 5.81 13.06
C ASP A 130 9.46 4.64 12.33
N GLY A 131 8.75 4.05 11.37
CA GLY A 131 9.20 2.92 10.59
C GLY A 131 8.25 2.63 9.43
N TYR A 132 8.73 1.91 8.43
CA TYR A 132 7.99 1.60 7.22
C TYR A 132 8.10 0.13 6.84
N LEU A 133 6.96 -0.50 6.57
CA LEU A 133 6.80 -1.89 6.15
C LEU A 133 6.21 -1.93 4.72
N PRO A 134 6.99 -1.80 3.65
CA PRO A 134 6.52 -2.00 2.28
C PRO A 134 6.29 -3.48 1.98
N LEU A 135 5.18 -3.76 1.29
CA LEU A 135 4.70 -5.09 0.94
C LEU A 135 4.59 -5.22 -0.58
N ASN A 136 5.31 -6.17 -1.18
CA ASN A 136 5.28 -6.49 -2.61
C ASN A 136 5.32 -5.25 -3.51
N ILE A 137 6.33 -4.42 -3.35
CA ILE A 137 6.56 -3.22 -4.17
C ILE A 137 8.04 -2.98 -4.45
N ALA A 138 8.35 -2.50 -5.63
CA ALA A 138 9.68 -2.02 -5.99
C ALA A 138 9.95 -0.68 -5.30
N HIS A 139 11.16 -0.49 -4.78
CA HIS A 139 11.56 0.80 -4.22
C HIS A 139 11.81 1.85 -5.33
N PRO A 140 11.71 3.17 -5.04
CA PRO A 140 11.79 4.23 -6.05
C PRO A 140 13.21 4.49 -6.59
N TRP A 141 14.24 3.88 -6.00
CA TRP A 141 15.64 4.04 -6.43
C TRP A 141 16.05 3.16 -7.60
N GLN A 142 15.08 2.54 -8.29
CA GLN A 142 15.34 1.70 -9.45
C GLN A 142 15.99 2.53 -10.58
N THR A 143 16.92 1.90 -11.26
CA THR A 143 17.56 2.43 -12.47
C THR A 143 17.01 1.74 -13.71
N ALA A 144 17.24 2.32 -14.89
CA ALA A 144 16.91 1.66 -16.16
C ALA A 144 17.59 0.28 -16.26
N ARG A 145 18.81 0.13 -15.72
CA ARG A 145 19.56 -1.13 -15.75
C ARG A 145 18.91 -2.21 -14.88
N THR A 146 18.42 -1.86 -13.67
CA THR A 146 17.75 -2.79 -12.77
C THR A 146 16.34 -3.15 -13.25
N MET A 147 15.66 -2.22 -13.92
CA MET A 147 14.32 -2.41 -14.45
C MET A 147 14.28 -3.21 -15.75
N ALA A 148 15.27 -3.05 -16.62
CA ALA A 148 15.27 -3.60 -17.98
C ALA A 148 14.98 -5.12 -18.05
N PRO A 149 15.58 -6.00 -17.22
CA PRO A 149 15.31 -7.43 -17.26
C PRO A 149 13.87 -7.81 -16.91
N HIS A 150 13.15 -6.92 -16.21
CA HIS A 150 11.82 -7.19 -15.67
C HIS A 150 10.73 -6.35 -16.35
N PHE A 151 11.11 -5.44 -17.25
CA PHE A 151 10.19 -4.48 -17.87
C PHE A 151 9.04 -5.15 -18.63
N TRP A 152 9.28 -6.32 -19.23
CA TRP A 152 8.26 -7.10 -19.94
C TRP A 152 7.07 -7.49 -19.05
N ARG A 153 7.27 -7.68 -17.72
CA ARG A 153 6.20 -7.99 -16.76
C ARG A 153 5.18 -6.85 -16.69
N PHE A 154 5.67 -5.62 -16.68
CA PHE A 154 4.82 -4.43 -16.67
C PHE A 154 4.07 -4.25 -18.00
N LEU A 155 4.68 -4.64 -19.13
CA LEU A 155 4.03 -4.59 -20.43
C LEU A 155 2.86 -5.58 -20.58
N LEU A 156 2.80 -6.64 -19.77
CA LEU A 156 1.72 -7.63 -19.85
C LEU A 156 0.36 -7.07 -19.43
N TYR A 157 0.31 -6.13 -18.48
CA TYR A 157 -0.95 -5.66 -17.93
C TYR A 157 -1.11 -4.14 -17.87
N GLN A 158 -0.03 -3.39 -17.62
CA GLN A 158 -0.11 -1.94 -17.45
C GLN A 158 -0.69 -1.20 -18.67
N PRO A 159 -0.33 -1.52 -19.92
CA PRO A 159 -0.97 -0.90 -21.08
C PRO A 159 -2.46 -1.23 -21.20
N LEU A 160 -2.87 -2.42 -20.78
CA LEU A 160 -4.29 -2.80 -20.75
C LEU A 160 -5.08 -1.96 -19.74
N VAL A 161 -4.50 -1.69 -18.57
CA VAL A 161 -5.15 -0.85 -17.55
C VAL A 161 -5.10 0.63 -17.96
N ALA A 162 -3.98 1.11 -18.48
CA ALA A 162 -3.79 2.52 -18.88
C ALA A 162 -4.61 2.90 -20.13
N GLY A 163 -4.82 1.97 -21.07
CA GLY A 163 -5.55 2.17 -22.32
C GLY A 163 -7.04 1.86 -22.16
N PRO A 164 -7.50 0.64 -22.49
CA PRO A 164 -8.90 0.23 -22.39
C PRO A 164 -9.34 -0.11 -20.96
N GLY A 165 -8.62 0.32 -19.95
CA GLY A 165 -8.79 -0.11 -18.55
C GLY A 165 -10.20 0.10 -18.01
N VAL A 166 -10.84 1.23 -18.30
CA VAL A 166 -12.21 1.49 -17.81
C VAL A 166 -13.20 0.41 -18.25
N PRO A 167 -13.40 0.11 -19.55
CA PRO A 167 -14.33 -0.96 -19.95
C PRO A 167 -13.87 -2.35 -19.50
N LEU A 168 -12.56 -2.64 -19.48
CA LEU A 168 -12.04 -3.93 -19.03
C LEU A 168 -12.39 -4.20 -17.58
N GLN A 169 -12.15 -3.24 -16.69
CA GLN A 169 -12.40 -3.37 -15.26
C GLN A 169 -13.90 -3.41 -14.94
N ARG A 170 -14.71 -2.64 -15.67
CA ARG A 170 -16.15 -2.54 -15.40
C ARG A 170 -16.96 -3.71 -15.93
N HIS A 171 -16.65 -4.22 -17.11
CA HIS A 171 -17.58 -5.06 -17.88
C HIS A 171 -17.06 -6.46 -18.16
N THR A 172 -15.81 -6.78 -17.76
CA THR A 172 -15.22 -8.11 -18.02
C THR A 172 -14.79 -8.82 -16.73
N ARG A 173 -14.25 -10.02 -16.89
CA ARG A 173 -13.60 -10.77 -15.80
C ARG A 173 -12.11 -10.45 -15.65
N PHE A 174 -11.67 -9.34 -16.16
CA PHE A 174 -10.25 -8.97 -16.16
C PHE A 174 -9.68 -8.96 -14.73
N LEU A 175 -10.34 -8.29 -13.79
CA LEU A 175 -9.87 -8.21 -12.40
C LEU A 175 -9.90 -9.57 -11.68
N GLU A 176 -10.91 -10.41 -11.94
CA GLU A 176 -10.92 -11.78 -11.41
C GLU A 176 -9.68 -12.58 -11.85
N ARG A 177 -9.23 -12.39 -13.11
CA ARG A 177 -8.02 -13.02 -13.64
C ARG A 177 -6.77 -12.44 -13.00
N VAL A 178 -6.73 -11.12 -12.77
CA VAL A 178 -5.60 -10.47 -12.06
C VAL A 178 -5.41 -11.08 -10.68
N PHE A 179 -6.49 -11.23 -9.90
CA PHE A 179 -6.41 -11.89 -8.59
C PHE A 179 -5.91 -13.32 -8.71
N ARG A 180 -6.48 -14.14 -9.60
CA ARG A 180 -6.08 -15.55 -9.77
C ARG A 180 -4.61 -15.71 -10.19
N LEU A 181 -4.07 -14.79 -10.97
CA LEU A 181 -2.68 -14.84 -11.42
C LEU A 181 -1.70 -14.27 -10.38
N GLY A 182 -2.17 -13.37 -9.51
CA GLY A 182 -1.36 -12.72 -8.49
C GLY A 182 -1.31 -13.46 -7.16
N VAL A 183 -2.19 -14.46 -6.96
CA VAL A 183 -2.33 -15.23 -5.71
C VAL A 183 -1.62 -16.57 -5.83
N THR A 184 -0.81 -16.92 -4.84
CA THR A 184 -0.22 -18.26 -4.70
C THR A 184 -0.96 -19.08 -3.65
N ARG A 185 -1.32 -18.47 -2.52
CA ARG A 185 -2.13 -19.07 -1.45
C ARG A 185 -3.56 -18.56 -1.55
N GLY A 186 -4.41 -19.33 -2.24
CA GLY A 186 -5.77 -18.92 -2.59
C GLY A 186 -6.83 -19.08 -1.52
N GLU A 187 -6.50 -19.60 -0.34
CA GLU A 187 -7.47 -19.94 0.71
C GLU A 187 -8.29 -18.73 1.15
N GLU A 188 -7.65 -17.56 1.28
CA GLU A 188 -8.27 -16.29 1.66
C GLU A 188 -9.04 -15.59 0.51
N PHE A 189 -8.79 -15.99 -0.73
CA PHE A 189 -9.41 -15.40 -1.92
C PHE A 189 -10.67 -16.17 -2.37
N THR A 190 -11.64 -16.26 -1.47
CA THR A 190 -12.95 -16.82 -1.84
C THR A 190 -13.61 -15.97 -2.93
N PRO A 191 -14.58 -16.54 -3.67
CA PRO A 191 -15.34 -15.75 -4.65
C PRO A 191 -15.99 -14.49 -4.08
N GLU A 192 -16.36 -14.51 -2.80
CA GLU A 192 -16.94 -13.37 -2.07
C GLU A 192 -15.89 -12.28 -1.87
N VAL A 193 -14.69 -12.62 -1.41
CA VAL A 193 -13.58 -11.67 -1.22
C VAL A 193 -13.19 -11.03 -2.55
N ILE A 194 -13.07 -11.83 -3.62
CA ILE A 194 -12.78 -11.29 -4.96
C ILE A 194 -13.89 -10.34 -5.42
N ARG A 195 -15.18 -10.68 -5.20
CA ARG A 195 -16.30 -9.80 -5.55
C ARG A 195 -16.25 -8.49 -4.77
N THR A 196 -15.90 -8.52 -3.50
CA THR A 196 -15.76 -7.31 -2.68
C THR A 196 -14.85 -6.27 -3.33
N TYR A 197 -13.78 -6.69 -4.00
CA TYR A 197 -12.91 -5.80 -4.76
C TYR A 197 -13.45 -5.49 -6.14
N THR A 198 -13.79 -6.51 -6.93
CA THR A 198 -14.11 -6.35 -8.35
C THR A 198 -15.39 -5.57 -8.58
N ASP A 199 -16.39 -5.69 -7.70
CA ASP A 199 -17.66 -4.98 -7.83
C ASP A 199 -17.52 -3.48 -7.61
N ARG A 200 -16.51 -3.01 -6.82
CA ARG A 200 -16.21 -1.58 -6.72
C ARG A 200 -15.74 -0.98 -8.04
N PHE A 201 -15.08 -1.75 -8.88
CA PHE A 201 -14.63 -1.30 -10.21
C PHE A 201 -15.75 -1.23 -11.26
N ARG A 202 -16.97 -1.63 -10.94
CA ARG A 202 -18.15 -1.33 -11.77
C ARG A 202 -18.51 0.15 -11.71
N ASP A 203 -18.15 0.84 -10.62
CA ASP A 203 -18.21 2.29 -10.52
C ASP A 203 -17.25 2.93 -11.54
N PRO A 204 -17.74 3.81 -12.43
CA PRO A 204 -16.91 4.47 -13.43
C PRO A 204 -15.81 5.36 -12.80
N VAL A 205 -16.04 5.92 -11.62
CA VAL A 205 -15.06 6.75 -10.93
C VAL A 205 -13.87 5.90 -10.50
N THR A 206 -14.12 4.76 -9.85
CA THR A 206 -13.07 3.83 -9.41
C THR A 206 -12.29 3.23 -10.58
N ALA A 207 -12.98 2.79 -11.64
CA ALA A 207 -12.32 2.25 -12.82
C ALA A 207 -11.47 3.32 -13.55
N ARG A 208 -11.93 4.57 -13.58
CA ARG A 208 -11.17 5.69 -14.13
C ARG A 208 -9.95 6.03 -13.26
N ALA A 209 -10.11 6.04 -11.94
CA ALA A 209 -9.02 6.27 -11.01
C ALA A 209 -7.85 5.31 -11.26
N ALA A 210 -8.14 4.02 -11.32
CA ALA A 210 -7.12 3.02 -11.64
C ALA A 210 -6.48 3.26 -13.02
N THR A 211 -7.31 3.48 -14.06
CA THR A 211 -6.81 3.76 -15.42
C THR A 211 -5.88 4.98 -15.43
N ASP A 212 -6.27 6.07 -14.78
CA ASP A 212 -5.50 7.31 -14.75
C ASP A 212 -4.24 7.20 -13.87
N THR A 213 -4.27 6.37 -12.82
CA THR A 213 -3.08 6.02 -12.03
C THR A 213 -1.99 5.41 -12.92
N TYR A 214 -2.32 4.37 -13.69
CA TYR A 214 -1.39 3.72 -14.61
C TYR A 214 -1.01 4.61 -15.80
N ARG A 215 -1.97 5.36 -16.35
CA ARG A 215 -1.70 6.28 -17.45
C ARG A 215 -0.74 7.39 -17.03
N THR A 216 -0.93 7.99 -15.87
CA THR A 216 -0.04 9.02 -15.32
C THR A 216 1.35 8.44 -15.08
N PHE A 217 1.44 7.24 -14.53
CA PHE A 217 2.70 6.55 -14.32
C PHE A 217 3.46 6.33 -15.64
N LEU A 218 2.85 5.67 -16.61
CA LEU A 218 3.50 5.31 -17.87
C LEU A 218 3.86 6.53 -18.74
N LEU A 219 2.97 7.51 -18.82
CA LEU A 219 3.14 8.64 -19.76
C LEU A 219 3.86 9.84 -19.17
N ARG A 220 3.98 9.93 -17.84
CA ARG A 220 4.58 11.10 -17.18
C ARG A 220 5.67 10.74 -16.20
N GLU A 221 5.41 9.83 -15.25
CA GLU A 221 6.37 9.54 -14.19
C GLU A 221 7.54 8.70 -14.71
N VAL A 222 7.30 7.66 -15.50
CA VAL A 222 8.37 6.86 -16.11
C VAL A 222 9.27 7.71 -17.01
N PRO A 223 8.76 8.56 -17.93
CA PRO A 223 9.61 9.44 -18.71
C PRO A 223 10.34 10.52 -17.90
N ALA A 224 9.68 11.06 -16.84
CA ALA A 224 10.29 12.05 -15.95
C ALA A 224 11.38 11.44 -15.07
N ASN A 225 11.21 10.19 -14.65
CA ASN A 225 12.15 9.44 -13.82
C ASN A 225 13.35 8.86 -14.60
N ARG A 226 13.77 9.51 -15.70
CA ARG A 226 15.06 9.19 -16.36
C ARG A 226 16.25 9.35 -15.42
N ARG A 227 16.05 10.07 -14.31
CA ARG A 227 16.99 10.15 -13.18
C ARG A 227 16.40 9.38 -12.00
N PRO A 228 17.12 8.39 -11.44
CA PRO A 228 16.64 7.67 -10.26
C PRO A 228 16.40 8.62 -9.09
N GLU A 229 15.49 8.24 -8.20
CA GLU A 229 15.25 8.93 -6.95
C GLU A 229 16.58 9.12 -6.19
N ARG A 230 16.83 10.32 -5.69
CA ARG A 230 18.10 10.65 -5.02
C ARG A 230 17.96 10.86 -3.52
N ARG A 231 16.73 11.08 -3.04
CA ARG A 231 16.47 11.23 -1.61
C ARG A 231 16.89 9.96 -0.86
N ARG A 232 17.45 10.13 0.32
CA ARG A 232 17.84 9.04 1.21
C ARG A 232 16.79 8.86 2.29
N SER A 233 16.45 7.61 2.63
CA SER A 233 15.58 7.33 3.76
C SER A 233 16.39 7.25 5.06
N THR A 234 15.96 8.00 6.05
CA THR A 234 16.40 7.88 7.45
C THR A 234 15.40 7.08 8.29
N VAL A 235 14.25 6.75 7.72
CA VAL A 235 13.22 5.93 8.36
C VAL A 235 13.62 4.46 8.20
N PRO A 236 13.59 3.64 9.27
CA PRO A 236 13.80 2.20 9.18
C PRO A 236 12.80 1.52 8.26
N ILE A 237 13.28 0.72 7.31
CA ILE A 237 12.46 0.03 6.31
C ILE A 237 12.59 -1.49 6.51
N ARG A 238 11.47 -2.18 6.63
CA ARG A 238 11.38 -3.65 6.77
C ARG A 238 10.47 -4.20 5.69
N ALA A 239 11.01 -4.46 4.49
CA ALA A 239 10.23 -4.92 3.36
C ALA A 239 9.86 -6.41 3.49
N LEU A 240 8.62 -6.76 3.16
CA LEU A 240 8.19 -8.15 2.91
C LEU A 240 7.89 -8.33 1.42
N PHE A 241 8.40 -9.40 0.86
CA PHE A 241 8.22 -9.65 -0.56
C PHE A 241 7.96 -11.12 -0.86
N GLY A 242 6.79 -11.44 -1.44
CA GLY A 242 6.44 -12.79 -1.88
C GLY A 242 7.31 -13.25 -3.05
N THR A 243 7.94 -14.43 -2.95
CA THR A 243 8.85 -14.94 -3.99
C THR A 243 8.15 -15.27 -5.30
N ASP A 244 6.83 -15.53 -5.24
CA ASP A 244 6.02 -15.98 -6.35
C ASP A 244 5.20 -14.84 -6.98
N ASP A 245 5.54 -13.58 -6.64
CA ASP A 245 4.91 -12.40 -7.24
C ASP A 245 5.10 -12.40 -8.77
N GLY A 246 3.99 -12.58 -9.49
CA GLY A 246 3.96 -12.57 -10.95
C GLY A 246 4.07 -11.16 -11.56
N ALA A 247 3.68 -10.11 -10.82
CA ALA A 247 3.63 -8.74 -11.30
C ALA A 247 4.97 -8.02 -11.13
N ILE A 248 5.58 -8.11 -9.96
CA ILE A 248 6.83 -7.44 -9.61
C ILE A 248 7.90 -8.49 -9.29
N HIS A 249 9.07 -8.38 -9.89
CA HIS A 249 10.15 -9.32 -9.59
C HIS A 249 10.85 -8.95 -8.28
N ARG A 250 11.11 -9.96 -7.43
CA ARG A 250 11.70 -9.79 -6.08
C ARG A 250 13.02 -9.00 -6.04
N SER A 251 13.82 -9.04 -7.11
CA SER A 251 15.08 -8.27 -7.17
C SER A 251 14.87 -6.76 -7.15
N LEU A 252 13.66 -6.28 -7.49
CA LEU A 252 13.30 -4.86 -7.45
C LEU A 252 12.97 -4.36 -6.04
N ALA A 253 12.89 -5.27 -5.05
CA ALA A 253 12.75 -4.94 -3.64
C ALA A 253 14.07 -5.11 -2.87
N ALA A 254 15.17 -5.48 -3.54
CA ALA A 254 16.46 -5.70 -2.87
C ALA A 254 16.89 -4.48 -2.05
N ALA A 255 17.52 -4.73 -0.90
CA ALA A 255 17.94 -3.67 0.01
C ALA A 255 18.91 -2.69 -0.67
N GLU A 256 18.61 -1.39 -0.57
CA GLU A 256 19.39 -0.31 -1.18
C GLU A 256 20.09 0.51 -0.09
N THR A 257 21.19 -0.07 0.42
CA THR A 257 21.93 0.51 1.55
C THR A 257 22.61 1.84 1.23
N ALA A 258 22.86 2.13 -0.05
CA ALA A 258 23.38 3.43 -0.47
C ALA A 258 22.31 4.55 -0.36
N ARG A 259 21.05 4.20 -0.24
CA ARG A 259 19.90 5.12 -0.24
C ARG A 259 19.01 5.03 0.99
N ALA A 260 19.29 4.14 1.91
CA ALA A 260 18.58 4.03 3.17
C ALA A 260 19.56 3.69 4.29
N ASP A 261 19.38 4.29 5.47
CA ASP A 261 20.24 4.07 6.63
C ASP A 261 20.01 2.68 7.22
N ASP A 262 18.76 2.23 7.20
CA ASP A 262 18.34 0.93 7.74
C ASP A 262 17.24 0.34 6.84
N TYR A 263 17.63 -0.56 5.92
CA TYR A 263 16.71 -1.22 5.00
C TYR A 263 16.99 -2.72 4.94
N THR A 264 16.02 -3.51 5.31
CA THR A 264 16.05 -4.97 5.20
C THR A 264 14.90 -5.50 4.37
N VAL A 265 15.09 -6.66 3.74
CA VAL A 265 14.05 -7.35 2.95
C VAL A 265 13.95 -8.79 3.43
N GLU A 266 12.74 -9.22 3.75
CA GLU A 266 12.39 -10.61 3.99
C GLU A 266 11.64 -11.15 2.77
N TYR A 267 12.16 -12.22 2.16
CA TYR A 267 11.53 -12.91 1.06
C TYR A 267 10.66 -14.06 1.57
N VAL A 268 9.37 -14.00 1.26
CA VAL A 268 8.36 -14.95 1.75
C VAL A 268 8.11 -16.02 0.71
N SER A 269 8.61 -17.23 0.97
CA SER A 269 8.46 -18.37 0.06
C SER A 269 7.00 -18.82 -0.06
N GLY A 270 6.57 -19.17 -1.29
CA GLY A 270 5.22 -19.65 -1.57
C GLY A 270 4.16 -18.58 -1.31
N CYS A 271 4.48 -17.30 -1.52
CA CYS A 271 3.57 -16.17 -1.39
C CYS A 271 3.59 -15.34 -2.68
N GLY A 272 2.42 -14.99 -3.17
CA GLY A 272 2.23 -14.20 -4.37
C GLY A 272 2.27 -12.69 -4.11
N HIS A 273 1.52 -11.95 -4.92
CA HIS A 273 1.51 -10.48 -4.88
C HIS A 273 0.72 -9.91 -3.69
N PHE A 274 -0.35 -10.57 -3.26
CA PHE A 274 -1.31 -10.02 -2.29
C PHE A 274 -0.98 -10.43 -0.86
N ILE A 275 0.27 -10.21 -0.43
CA ILE A 275 0.80 -10.62 0.87
C ILE A 275 -0.03 -10.17 2.09
N PRO A 276 -0.72 -9.00 2.11
CA PRO A 276 -1.58 -8.64 3.23
C PRO A 276 -2.70 -9.65 3.50
N GLU A 277 -3.11 -10.37 2.47
CA GLU A 277 -4.16 -11.38 2.55
C GLU A 277 -3.64 -12.82 2.57
N GLU A 278 -2.58 -13.09 1.81
CA GLU A 278 -1.97 -14.43 1.76
C GLU A 278 -1.21 -14.78 3.05
N ARG A 279 -0.67 -13.77 3.74
CA ARG A 279 0.12 -13.92 4.97
C ARG A 279 -0.17 -12.82 6.00
N PRO A 280 -1.45 -12.67 6.41
CA PRO A 280 -1.83 -11.66 7.40
C PRO A 280 -1.13 -11.87 8.75
N ASP A 281 -0.88 -13.14 9.12
CA ASP A 281 -0.11 -13.56 10.28
C ASP A 281 1.30 -12.93 10.30
N LEU A 282 2.01 -13.03 9.17
CA LEU A 282 3.36 -12.52 9.02
C LEU A 282 3.38 -10.99 8.99
N VAL A 283 2.46 -10.36 8.28
CA VAL A 283 2.34 -8.89 8.26
C VAL A 283 2.11 -8.36 9.67
N ARG A 284 1.22 -9.01 10.45
CA ARG A 284 0.98 -8.67 11.86
C ARG A 284 2.25 -8.82 12.71
N ALA A 285 2.96 -9.95 12.57
CA ALA A 285 4.19 -10.20 13.31
C ALA A 285 5.27 -9.15 13.01
N ARG A 286 5.51 -8.82 11.74
CA ARG A 286 6.51 -7.81 11.35
C ARG A 286 6.10 -6.40 11.71
N LEU A 287 4.81 -6.09 11.75
CA LEU A 287 4.32 -4.83 12.32
C LEU A 287 4.69 -4.72 13.81
N LEU A 288 4.48 -5.78 14.59
CA LEU A 288 4.83 -5.80 16.01
C LEU A 288 6.34 -5.69 16.24
N ASP A 289 7.15 -6.40 15.44
CA ASP A 289 8.63 -6.30 15.48
C ASP A 289 9.07 -4.85 15.20
N LEU A 290 8.51 -4.22 14.16
CA LEU A 290 8.83 -2.83 13.81
C LEU A 290 8.37 -1.86 14.91
N ALA A 291 7.18 -2.06 15.47
CA ALA A 291 6.66 -1.24 16.57
C ALA A 291 7.56 -1.31 17.81
N ALA A 292 8.04 -2.52 18.16
CA ALA A 292 8.94 -2.72 19.29
C ALA A 292 10.33 -2.07 19.06
N ALA A 293 10.88 -2.22 17.86
CA ALA A 293 12.19 -1.67 17.50
C ALA A 293 12.22 -0.13 17.48
N THR A 294 11.06 0.51 17.24
CA THR A 294 10.94 1.96 17.05
C THR A 294 10.20 2.66 18.20
N THR A 295 10.04 1.99 19.35
CA THR A 295 9.46 2.60 20.54
C THR A 295 10.45 3.61 21.15
N PRO A 296 10.07 4.90 21.36
CA PRO A 296 10.93 5.87 22.03
C PRO A 296 11.28 5.38 23.44
N GLY A 297 12.57 5.21 23.74
CA GLY A 297 13.05 4.88 25.11
C GLY A 297 13.94 3.64 25.22
N ARG A 298 14.21 2.87 24.14
CA ARG A 298 15.15 1.73 24.17
C ARG A 298 16.59 2.01 23.73
N SER A 299 16.86 3.17 23.17
CA SER A 299 18.24 3.57 22.78
C SER A 299 18.96 4.26 23.93
N GLY A 300 19.35 3.53 24.99
CA GLY A 300 20.09 4.19 26.10
C GLY A 300 20.35 3.37 27.35
N ARG A 301 20.43 2.04 27.27
CA ARG A 301 20.89 1.24 28.41
C ARG A 301 21.69 0.02 27.99
N GLU A 302 22.79 0.23 27.30
CA GLU A 302 23.90 -0.75 27.21
C GLU A 302 25.18 -0.01 26.89
N THR A 303 25.76 0.67 27.88
CA THR A 303 27.22 0.80 28.07
C THR A 303 27.43 1.49 29.42
N GLY A 304 27.65 0.71 30.45
CA GLY A 304 27.97 1.28 31.75
C GLY A 304 27.96 0.27 32.89
N SER A 305 28.66 -0.85 32.74
CA SER A 305 29.14 -1.59 33.89
C SER A 305 30.45 -2.26 33.54
N GLY A 306 31.53 -1.57 33.83
CA GLY A 306 32.85 -2.12 33.72
C GLY A 306 33.76 -1.36 34.62
N ASN A 307 34.20 -1.98 35.69
CA ASN A 307 35.37 -1.79 36.49
C ASN A 307 35.35 -0.68 37.57
N ALA A 308 35.21 -1.15 38.77
CA ALA A 308 36.15 -0.91 39.88
C ALA A 308 36.31 -2.21 40.65
#